data_609e96422518b317bb571af218d15b75
#
_entry.id   609e96422518b317bb571af218d15b75
#
_cell.length_a   1.000
_cell.length_b   1.000
_cell.length_c   1.000
_cell.angle_alpha   90.00
_cell.angle_beta   90.00
_cell.angle_gamma   90.00
#
_symmetry.space_group_name_H-M   'P 1'
#
loop_
_entity.id
_entity.type
_entity.pdbx_description
1 polymer ?
#
loop_
_entity_poly.entity_id
_entity_poly.type
_entity_poly.pdbx_seq_one_letter_code
_entity_poly.pdbx_strand_id
1 'polypeptide(L)'
;LTTITHARALDEPLFESITRIWVNTGISNPARMDDLASVRYNLDNGGIMLLAWEDEELAGTAWLSHDFRRLYIHHMAVEPALQNRGIGRLLLQEALQIAHEKGFQPKLEVHRDNPAARHLYHSCGFTDLDGYITMIRRG
;
A
#
# COMPACT_ATOMS: atom_id res chain seq x y z
N LEU A 1 -2.19 -13.12 16.15
CA LEU A 1 -3.19 -13.17 15.09
C LEU A 1 -3.19 -11.86 14.30
N THR A 2 -3.07 -11.96 12.98
CA THR A 2 -3.04 -10.79 12.11
C THR A 2 -4.46 -10.48 11.63
N THR A 3 -4.87 -9.22 11.74
CA THR A 3 -6.15 -8.74 11.21
C THR A 3 -5.90 -7.59 10.25
N ILE A 4 -6.79 -7.43 9.26
CA ILE A 4 -6.73 -6.33 8.31
C ILE A 4 -7.98 -5.46 8.50
N THR A 5 -7.77 -4.16 8.61
CA THR A 5 -8.86 -3.19 8.68
C THR A 5 -8.77 -2.20 7.52
N HIS A 6 -9.91 -1.64 7.14
CA HIS A 6 -10.01 -0.62 6.10
C HIS A 6 -10.24 0.73 6.77
N ALA A 7 -9.32 1.66 6.61
CA ALA A 7 -9.46 3.01 7.15
C ALA A 7 -9.80 3.99 6.04
N ARG A 8 -10.87 4.76 6.26
CA ARG A 8 -11.25 5.88 5.39
C ARG A 8 -11.06 7.22 6.09
N ALA A 9 -10.59 7.18 7.33
CA ALA A 9 -10.26 8.36 8.12
C ALA A 9 -9.08 8.01 9.02
N LEU A 10 -8.23 8.99 9.27
CA LEU A 10 -7.02 8.82 10.09
C LEU A 10 -6.94 9.96 11.11
N ASP A 11 -6.74 9.61 12.38
CA ASP A 11 -6.33 10.59 13.38
C ASP A 11 -4.80 10.74 13.40
N GLU A 12 -4.31 11.74 14.10
CA GLU A 12 -2.87 12.00 14.15
C GLU A 12 -2.07 10.86 14.80
N PRO A 13 -2.49 10.26 15.92
CA PRO A 13 -1.74 9.14 16.50
C PRO A 13 -1.64 7.94 15.58
N LEU A 14 -2.71 7.60 14.88
CA LEU A 14 -2.68 6.50 13.90
C LEU A 14 -1.74 6.83 12.75
N PHE A 15 -1.80 8.05 12.23
CA PHE A 15 -0.92 8.45 11.15
C PHE A 15 0.55 8.46 11.57
N GLU A 16 0.86 8.80 12.81
CA GLU A 16 2.23 8.68 13.34
C GLU A 16 2.73 7.24 13.29
N SER A 17 1.88 6.28 13.65
CA SER A 17 2.22 4.86 13.57
C SER A 17 2.44 4.41 12.14
N ILE A 18 1.61 4.88 11.20
CA ILE A 18 1.77 4.62 9.77
C ILE A 18 3.09 5.20 9.27
N THR A 19 3.36 6.46 9.59
CA THR A 19 4.59 7.14 9.15
C THR A 19 5.83 6.44 9.67
N ARG A 20 5.79 5.91 10.89
CA ARG A 20 6.92 5.17 11.45
C ARG A 20 7.27 3.97 10.57
N ILE A 21 6.26 3.22 10.12
CA ILE A 21 6.48 2.08 9.22
C ILE A 21 7.05 2.57 7.89
N TRP A 22 6.51 3.64 7.32
CA TRP A 22 6.98 4.18 6.05
C TRP A 22 8.42 4.69 6.14
N VAL A 23 8.80 5.31 7.25
CA VAL A 23 10.19 5.72 7.48
C VAL A 23 11.10 4.51 7.64
N ASN A 24 10.69 3.54 8.45
CA ASN A 24 11.50 2.34 8.70
C ASN A 24 11.70 1.47 7.47
N THR A 25 10.81 1.55 6.50
CA THR A 25 10.91 0.82 5.24
C THR A 25 11.50 1.65 4.10
N GLY A 26 11.80 2.93 4.35
CA GLY A 26 12.38 3.81 3.34
C GLY A 26 11.41 4.32 2.28
N ILE A 27 10.11 4.13 2.49
CA ILE A 27 9.09 4.54 1.52
C ILE A 27 8.74 6.02 1.65
N SER A 28 8.74 6.57 2.87
CA SER A 28 8.32 7.94 3.11
C SER A 28 9.26 8.94 2.45
N ASN A 29 8.67 9.88 1.71
CA ASN A 29 9.42 10.92 1.01
C ASN A 29 8.49 12.10 0.74
N PRO A 30 8.85 13.35 1.16
CA PRO A 30 8.00 14.51 0.90
C PRO A 30 7.61 14.71 -0.56
N ALA A 31 8.49 14.29 -1.49
CA ALA A 31 8.20 14.37 -2.93
C ALA A 31 7.06 13.44 -3.37
N ARG A 32 6.68 12.47 -2.54
CA ARG A 32 5.58 11.54 -2.84
C ARG A 32 4.22 12.02 -2.36
N MET A 33 4.16 13.20 -1.75
CA MET A 33 2.92 13.78 -1.22
C MET A 33 2.19 12.82 -0.28
N ASP A 34 2.93 12.22 0.65
CA ASP A 34 2.41 11.25 1.61
C ASP A 34 2.27 11.81 3.03
N ASP A 35 2.14 13.12 3.15
CA ASP A 35 1.81 13.79 4.41
C ASP A 35 0.35 13.57 4.80
N LEU A 36 0.02 13.89 6.05
CA LEU A 36 -1.32 13.64 6.59
C LEU A 36 -2.42 14.33 5.78
N ALA A 37 -2.20 15.57 5.37
CA ALA A 37 -3.20 16.32 4.61
C ALA A 37 -3.48 15.67 3.25
N SER A 38 -2.42 15.26 2.54
CA SER A 38 -2.55 14.59 1.24
C SER A 38 -3.25 13.24 1.37
N VAL A 39 -2.87 12.45 2.39
CA VAL A 39 -3.49 11.15 2.61
C VAL A 39 -4.96 11.30 2.98
N ARG A 40 -5.29 12.23 3.88
CA ARG A 40 -6.69 12.50 4.26
C ARG A 40 -7.53 12.92 3.06
N TYR A 41 -6.99 13.79 2.21
CA TYR A 41 -7.71 14.21 1.01
C TYR A 41 -8.02 13.02 0.10
N ASN A 42 -7.05 12.15 -0.09
CA ASN A 42 -7.25 10.95 -0.90
C ASN A 42 -8.32 10.04 -0.28
N LEU A 43 -8.28 9.80 1.04
CA LEU A 43 -9.25 8.94 1.70
C LEU A 43 -10.66 9.53 1.65
N ASP A 44 -10.79 10.85 1.72
CA ASP A 44 -12.08 11.53 1.59
C ASP A 44 -12.64 11.46 0.17
N ASN A 45 -11.81 11.12 -0.82
CA ASN A 45 -12.18 11.09 -2.22
C ASN A 45 -12.04 9.70 -2.85
N GLY A 46 -12.32 8.66 -2.08
CA GLY A 46 -12.40 7.29 -2.58
C GLY A 46 -11.24 6.39 -2.26
N GLY A 47 -10.18 6.90 -1.67
CA GLY A 47 -9.04 6.08 -1.25
C GLY A 47 -9.35 5.24 -0.02
N ILE A 48 -8.56 4.20 0.20
CA ILE A 48 -8.67 3.32 1.36
C ILE A 48 -7.27 3.04 1.88
N MET A 49 -7.08 3.15 3.18
CA MET A 49 -5.84 2.69 3.82
C MET A 49 -6.08 1.33 4.44
N LEU A 50 -5.47 0.29 3.88
CA LEU A 50 -5.48 -1.03 4.51
C LEU A 50 -4.44 -1.04 5.60
N LEU A 51 -4.82 -1.51 6.77
CA LEU A 51 -3.96 -1.58 7.95
C LEU A 51 -3.92 -3.02 8.44
N ALA A 52 -2.71 -3.56 8.56
CA ALA A 52 -2.49 -4.88 9.15
C ALA A 52 -2.10 -4.72 10.60
N TRP A 53 -2.79 -5.44 11.47
CA TRP A 53 -2.57 -5.40 12.91
C TRP A 53 -2.10 -6.77 13.38
N GLU A 54 -1.00 -6.78 14.12
CA GLU A 54 -0.59 -7.95 14.87
C GLU A 54 -0.99 -7.71 16.32
N ASP A 55 -2.06 -8.38 16.74
CA ASP A 55 -2.77 -8.07 17.96
C ASP A 55 -3.19 -6.59 17.96
N GLU A 56 -2.66 -5.74 18.84
CA GLU A 56 -3.00 -4.33 18.89
C GLU A 56 -1.93 -3.41 18.27
N GLU A 57 -0.87 -3.99 17.71
CA GLU A 57 0.21 -3.22 17.09
C GLU A 57 0.02 -3.13 15.58
N LEU A 58 0.22 -1.94 15.03
CA LEU A 58 0.22 -1.76 13.59
C LEU A 58 1.46 -2.43 12.98
N ALA A 59 1.23 -3.37 12.08
CA ALA A 59 2.28 -4.18 11.47
C ALA A 59 2.56 -3.81 10.02
N GLY A 60 1.57 -3.29 9.30
CA GLY A 60 1.76 -2.99 7.89
C GLY A 60 0.65 -2.16 7.30
N THR A 61 0.90 -1.65 6.09
CA THR A 61 -0.03 -0.78 5.36
C THR A 61 -0.09 -1.15 3.89
N ALA A 62 -1.21 -0.84 3.25
CA ALA A 62 -1.32 -0.72 1.82
C ALA A 62 -2.32 0.41 1.53
N TRP A 63 -1.87 1.43 0.81
CA TRP A 63 -2.69 2.59 0.49
C TRP A 63 -3.29 2.43 -0.89
N LEU A 64 -4.62 2.39 -0.99
CA LEU A 64 -5.33 2.12 -2.24
C LEU A 64 -6.00 3.39 -2.75
N SER A 65 -5.86 3.63 -4.04
CA SER A 65 -6.62 4.64 -4.76
C SER A 65 -7.13 4.05 -6.08
N HIS A 66 -8.01 4.75 -6.77
CA HIS A 66 -8.52 4.24 -8.04
C HIS A 66 -8.96 5.39 -8.96
N ASP A 67 -9.07 5.05 -10.25
CA ASP A 67 -9.59 5.93 -11.27
C ASP A 67 -10.86 5.35 -11.93
N PHE A 68 -11.58 4.48 -11.21
CA PHE A 68 -12.75 3.72 -11.67
C PHE A 68 -12.45 2.67 -12.74
N ARG A 69 -11.16 2.41 -13.04
CA ARG A 69 -10.69 1.35 -13.93
C ARG A 69 -9.59 0.54 -13.28
N ARG A 70 -8.60 1.23 -12.70
CA ARG A 70 -7.44 0.64 -12.03
C ARG A 70 -7.54 0.87 -10.53
N LEU A 71 -7.28 -0.17 -9.76
CA LEU A 71 -7.01 -0.02 -8.34
C LEU A 71 -5.49 0.08 -8.19
N TYR A 72 -5.02 1.23 -7.75
CA TYR A 72 -3.59 1.47 -7.53
C TYR A 72 -3.23 1.11 -6.11
N ILE A 73 -2.20 0.28 -5.93
CA ILE A 73 -1.69 -0.12 -4.63
C ILE A 73 -0.41 0.65 -4.38
N HIS A 74 -0.44 1.51 -3.37
CA HIS A 74 0.69 2.37 -2.99
C HIS A 74 1.18 2.01 -1.59
N HIS A 75 2.40 2.38 -1.25
CA HIS A 75 2.94 2.30 0.11
C HIS A 75 2.62 0.96 0.78
N MET A 76 2.87 -0.13 0.06
CA MET A 76 2.81 -1.48 0.61
C MET A 76 4.05 -1.67 1.49
N ALA A 77 3.85 -1.69 2.79
CA ALA A 77 4.95 -1.72 3.75
C ALA A 77 4.61 -2.60 4.93
N VAL A 78 5.59 -3.37 5.40
CA VAL A 78 5.47 -4.17 6.62
C VAL A 78 6.62 -3.77 7.54
N GLU A 79 6.32 -3.55 8.82
CA GLU A 79 7.32 -3.23 9.83
C GLU A 79 8.48 -4.24 9.72
N PRO A 80 9.75 -3.79 9.61
CA PRO A 80 10.86 -4.71 9.38
C PRO A 80 10.94 -5.88 10.37
N ALA A 81 10.65 -5.63 11.64
CA ALA A 81 10.66 -6.69 12.66
C ALA A 81 9.59 -7.75 12.46
N LEU A 82 8.57 -7.49 11.65
CA LEU A 82 7.42 -8.38 11.42
C LEU A 82 7.38 -8.92 9.99
N GLN A 83 8.40 -8.68 9.20
CA GLN A 83 8.50 -9.21 7.83
C GLN A 83 8.70 -10.72 7.83
N ASN A 84 8.42 -11.35 6.68
CA ASN A 84 8.53 -12.80 6.47
C ASN A 84 7.54 -13.63 7.29
N ARG A 85 6.40 -13.04 7.66
CA ARG A 85 5.31 -13.72 8.37
C ARG A 85 4.01 -13.79 7.56
N GLY A 86 4.08 -13.41 6.28
CA GLY A 86 2.90 -13.42 5.40
C GLY A 86 1.99 -12.21 5.50
N ILE A 87 2.39 -11.16 6.23
CA ILE A 87 1.56 -9.96 6.42
C ILE A 87 1.38 -9.20 5.10
N GLY A 88 2.45 -9.04 4.33
CA GLY A 88 2.37 -8.42 3.01
C GLY A 88 1.42 -9.16 2.08
N ARG A 89 1.43 -10.48 2.12
CA ARG A 89 0.50 -11.31 1.33
C ARG A 89 -0.94 -11.09 1.76
N LEU A 90 -1.21 -11.00 3.05
CA LEU A 90 -2.57 -10.74 3.55
C LEU A 90 -3.07 -9.37 3.10
N LEU A 91 -2.23 -8.34 3.17
CA LEU A 91 -2.57 -7.00 2.66
C LEU A 91 -2.86 -7.03 1.17
N LEU A 92 -2.01 -7.72 0.40
CA LEU A 92 -2.18 -7.83 -1.04
C LEU A 92 -3.46 -8.57 -1.39
N GLN A 93 -3.74 -9.70 -0.74
CA GLN A 93 -4.96 -10.47 -0.96
C GLN A 93 -6.21 -9.64 -0.67
N GLU A 94 -6.20 -8.83 0.38
CA GLU A 94 -7.31 -7.93 0.69
C GLU A 94 -7.50 -6.88 -0.40
N ALA A 95 -6.41 -6.28 -0.89
CA ALA A 95 -6.48 -5.33 -1.99
C ALA A 95 -7.05 -5.98 -3.27
N LEU A 96 -6.61 -7.20 -3.58
CA LEU A 96 -7.11 -7.93 -4.74
C LEU A 96 -8.60 -8.28 -4.61
N GLN A 97 -9.07 -8.58 -3.41
CA GLN A 97 -10.48 -8.83 -3.16
C GLN A 97 -11.32 -7.56 -3.41
N ILE A 98 -10.85 -6.41 -2.94
CA ILE A 98 -11.50 -5.12 -3.19
C ILE A 98 -11.56 -4.83 -4.69
N ALA A 99 -10.46 -5.03 -5.40
CA ALA A 99 -10.41 -4.83 -6.85
C ALA A 99 -11.43 -5.72 -7.57
N HIS A 100 -11.50 -6.99 -7.18
CA HIS A 100 -12.43 -7.94 -7.77
C HIS A 100 -13.89 -7.52 -7.54
N GLU A 101 -14.23 -7.13 -6.33
CA GLU A 101 -15.59 -6.71 -5.99
C GLU A 101 -16.03 -5.46 -6.76
N LYS A 102 -15.09 -4.54 -7.00
CA LYS A 102 -15.37 -3.28 -7.71
C LYS A 102 -15.21 -3.39 -9.22
N GLY A 103 -14.67 -4.49 -9.72
CA GLY A 103 -14.41 -4.67 -11.14
C GLY A 103 -13.22 -3.86 -11.66
N PHE A 104 -12.26 -3.51 -10.79
CA PHE A 104 -11.08 -2.75 -11.17
C PHE A 104 -9.89 -3.68 -11.41
N GLN A 105 -8.98 -3.26 -12.28
CA GLN A 105 -7.71 -3.98 -12.49
C GLN A 105 -6.67 -3.49 -11.49
N PRO A 106 -6.10 -4.38 -10.64
CA PRO A 106 -5.05 -3.98 -9.72
C PRO A 106 -3.78 -3.60 -10.47
N LYS A 107 -3.15 -2.51 -10.04
CA LYS A 107 -1.90 -2.03 -10.62
C LYS A 107 -1.01 -1.49 -9.51
N LEU A 108 0.29 -1.73 -9.63
CA LEU A 108 1.27 -1.23 -8.68
C LEU A 108 2.59 -0.95 -9.38
N GLU A 109 3.45 -0.22 -8.67
CA GLU A 109 4.83 -0.04 -9.05
C GLU A 109 5.70 -0.68 -7.98
N VAL A 110 6.77 -1.32 -8.40
CA VAL A 110 7.74 -1.93 -7.49
C VAL A 110 9.14 -1.58 -7.99
N HIS A 111 10.02 -1.25 -7.05
CA HIS A 111 11.41 -0.95 -7.42
C HIS A 111 12.06 -2.21 -7.99
N ARG A 112 12.80 -2.04 -9.09
CA ARG A 112 13.47 -3.16 -9.78
C ARG A 112 14.37 -3.95 -8.85
N ASP A 113 15.01 -3.27 -7.89
CA ASP A 113 15.95 -3.88 -6.96
C ASP A 113 15.29 -4.43 -5.69
N ASN A 114 13.97 -4.69 -5.74
CA ASN A 114 13.24 -5.31 -4.66
C ASN A 114 12.72 -6.70 -5.07
N PRO A 115 13.61 -7.72 -5.13
CA PRO A 115 13.21 -9.03 -5.64
C PRO A 115 12.17 -9.74 -4.76
N ALA A 116 12.19 -9.52 -3.44
CA ALA A 116 11.23 -10.14 -2.54
C ALA A 116 9.80 -9.65 -2.82
N ALA A 117 9.62 -8.34 -3.02
CA ALA A 117 8.33 -7.78 -3.37
C ALA A 117 7.88 -8.24 -4.75
N ARG A 118 8.78 -8.22 -5.73
CA ARG A 118 8.47 -8.71 -7.09
C ARG A 118 8.02 -10.17 -7.07
N HIS A 119 8.70 -11.01 -6.29
CA HIS A 119 8.32 -12.41 -6.16
C HIS A 119 6.91 -12.56 -5.58
N LEU A 120 6.59 -11.78 -4.55
CA LEU A 120 5.26 -11.79 -3.95
C LEU A 120 4.20 -11.39 -4.98
N TYR A 121 4.43 -10.31 -5.71
CA TYR A 121 3.45 -9.82 -6.70
C TYR A 121 3.27 -10.81 -7.84
N HIS A 122 4.34 -11.35 -8.40
CA HIS A 122 4.26 -12.38 -9.43
C HIS A 122 3.50 -13.63 -8.93
N SER A 123 3.73 -14.04 -7.69
CA SER A 123 3.04 -15.20 -7.13
C SER A 123 1.53 -14.98 -6.96
N CYS A 124 1.08 -13.72 -6.94
CA CYS A 124 -0.32 -13.35 -6.86
C CYS A 124 -0.92 -12.94 -8.22
N GLY A 125 -0.23 -13.23 -9.32
CA GLY A 125 -0.76 -13.05 -10.67
C GLY A 125 -0.39 -11.74 -11.35
N PHE A 126 0.42 -10.89 -10.72
CA PHE A 126 0.91 -9.68 -11.39
C PHE A 126 1.95 -10.04 -12.44
N THR A 127 1.92 -9.33 -13.56
CA THR A 127 2.91 -9.45 -14.63
C THR A 127 3.54 -8.09 -14.91
N ASP A 128 4.78 -8.11 -15.35
CA ASP A 128 5.47 -6.88 -15.73
C ASP A 128 4.83 -6.30 -17.01
N LEU A 129 4.65 -4.98 -17.05
CA LEU A 129 4.22 -4.30 -18.26
C LEU A 129 5.46 -3.83 -19.02
N ASP A 130 6.00 -4.73 -19.85
CA ASP A 130 7.19 -4.43 -20.64
C ASP A 130 6.89 -3.36 -21.70
N GLY A 131 7.91 -2.58 -22.03
CA GLY A 131 7.79 -1.53 -23.02
C GLY A 131 7.32 -0.19 -22.50
N TYR A 132 7.01 -0.09 -21.20
CA TYR A 132 6.57 1.16 -20.56
C TYR A 132 7.61 1.62 -19.56
N ILE A 133 7.74 2.94 -19.42
CA ILE A 133 8.54 3.55 -18.36
C ILE A 133 7.65 4.47 -17.54
N THR A 134 7.95 4.58 -16.26
CA THR A 134 7.26 5.52 -15.37
C THR A 134 7.91 6.89 -15.51
N MET A 135 7.08 7.93 -15.69
CA MET A 135 7.55 9.31 -15.79
C MET A 135 6.76 10.16 -14.82
N ILE A 136 7.43 11.11 -14.19
CA ILE A 136 6.80 12.07 -13.29
C ILE A 136 7.40 13.44 -13.50
N ARG A 137 6.57 14.48 -13.38
CA ARG A 137 7.03 15.86 -13.40
C ARG A 137 6.80 16.46 -12.02
N ARG A 138 7.88 16.89 -11.38
CA ARG A 138 7.85 17.55 -10.08
C ARG A 138 8.33 19.00 -10.23
N GLY A 139 7.45 19.93 -9.93
CA GLY A 139 7.74 21.36 -10.03
C GLY A 139 7.30 22.03 -11.29
#